data_2b390753a638ce264e0638b8095b6cd4
#
_entry.id   2b390753a638ce264e0638b8095b6cd4
#
_cell.length_a   1.000
_cell.length_b   1.000
_cell.length_c   1.000
_cell.angle_alpha   90.00
_cell.angle_beta   90.00
_cell.angle_gamma   90.00
#
_symmetry.space_group_name_H-M   'P 1'
#
loop_
_entity.id
_entity.type
_entity.pdbx_description
1 polymer ?
#
loop_
_entity_poly.entity_id
_entity_poly.type
_entity_poly.pdbx_seq_one_letter_code
_entity_poly.pdbx_strand_id
1 'polypeptide(L)'
;YAAANAPAAVQERLIAVFCHDGPGFDADFFDTPGYARVAPLVDKSVPESSIVGMLFEMREHVEDGYTIVSSDGASIMQHFALNWQVERGEFVHAGGLSASSRYLARTINGWMAKFDDEHRRRFIENLFAVLEAGGYDTFGELTSHWTQSLPVMLAAVRGIDAEDRDVMADVLKGFAATAAT
;
A
#
# COMPACT_ATOMS: atom_id res chain seq x y z
N TYR A 1 -9.81 -7.33 7.90
CA TYR A 1 -11.25 -7.12 7.74
C TYR A 1 -12.06 -8.35 8.18
N ALA A 2 -11.84 -9.52 7.57
CA ALA A 2 -12.63 -10.73 7.84
C ALA A 2 -12.67 -11.12 9.33
N ALA A 3 -11.52 -11.10 10.00
CA ALA A 3 -11.44 -11.43 11.42
C ALA A 3 -12.26 -10.49 12.30
N ALA A 4 -12.21 -9.17 12.03
CA ALA A 4 -12.95 -8.17 12.79
C ALA A 4 -14.48 -8.26 12.58
N ASN A 5 -14.91 -8.68 11.39
CA ASN A 5 -16.33 -8.82 11.05
C ASN A 5 -16.87 -10.26 11.25
N ALA A 6 -16.04 -11.17 11.74
CA ALA A 6 -16.49 -12.52 12.05
C ALA A 6 -17.44 -12.55 13.28
N PRO A 7 -18.38 -13.51 13.35
CA PRO A 7 -19.19 -13.70 14.56
C PRO A 7 -18.29 -13.91 15.79
N ALA A 8 -18.75 -13.45 16.96
CA ALA A 8 -17.99 -13.53 18.22
C ALA A 8 -17.46 -14.95 18.50
N ALA A 9 -18.29 -15.97 18.31
CA ALA A 9 -17.90 -17.37 18.48
C ALA A 9 -16.76 -17.85 17.54
N VAL A 10 -16.55 -17.17 16.41
CA VAL A 10 -15.41 -17.39 15.53
C VAL A 10 -14.20 -16.60 16.03
N GLN A 11 -14.40 -15.33 16.43
CA GLN A 11 -13.33 -14.50 16.97
C GLN A 11 -12.66 -15.11 18.20
N GLU A 12 -13.45 -15.72 19.11
CA GLU A 12 -12.95 -16.40 20.32
C GLU A 12 -12.02 -17.60 20.02
N ARG A 13 -12.05 -18.11 18.79
CA ARG A 13 -11.23 -19.23 18.34
C ARG A 13 -9.99 -18.81 17.56
N LEU A 14 -9.87 -17.50 17.25
CA LEU A 14 -8.69 -16.99 16.57
C LEU A 14 -7.49 -16.97 17.53
N ILE A 15 -6.37 -17.50 17.08
CA ILE A 15 -5.11 -17.49 17.82
C ILE A 15 -4.14 -16.44 17.30
N ALA A 16 -4.24 -16.07 16.03
CA ALA A 16 -3.45 -15.02 15.38
C ALA A 16 -4.15 -14.53 14.10
N VAL A 17 -3.84 -13.31 13.69
CA VAL A 17 -4.29 -12.70 12.44
C VAL A 17 -3.06 -12.10 11.75
N PHE A 18 -2.57 -12.75 10.71
CA PHE A 18 -1.43 -12.27 9.96
C PHE A 18 -1.90 -11.33 8.84
N CYS A 19 -1.28 -10.14 8.79
CA CYS A 19 -1.52 -9.14 7.76
C CYS A 19 -0.19 -8.81 7.08
N HIS A 20 0.05 -9.43 5.94
CA HIS A 20 1.27 -9.21 5.17
C HIS A 20 1.01 -8.16 4.09
N ASP A 21 1.53 -6.95 4.34
CA ASP A 21 1.47 -5.79 3.45
C ASP A 21 0.04 -5.39 3.01
N GLY A 22 -0.96 -5.71 3.84
CA GLY A 22 -2.33 -5.25 3.60
C GLY A 22 -2.46 -3.75 3.87
N PRO A 23 -3.26 -3.01 3.08
CA PRO A 23 -3.57 -1.61 3.37
C PRO A 23 -4.32 -1.47 4.70
N GLY A 24 -4.35 -0.25 5.22
CA GLY A 24 -5.18 0.11 6.37
C GLY A 24 -6.67 0.16 6.04
N PHE A 25 -7.42 0.75 6.95
CA PHE A 25 -8.87 0.91 6.84
C PHE A 25 -9.24 2.34 7.26
N ASP A 26 -10.48 2.74 6.99
CA ASP A 26 -11.03 3.98 7.52
C ASP A 26 -10.96 4.01 9.04
N ALA A 27 -10.85 5.22 9.62
CA ALA A 27 -10.69 5.41 11.05
C ALA A 27 -11.79 4.71 11.86
N ASP A 28 -13.02 4.78 11.39
CA ASP A 28 -14.21 4.19 12.04
C ASP A 28 -14.10 2.66 12.19
N PHE A 29 -13.39 1.99 11.29
CA PHE A 29 -13.17 0.54 11.37
C PHE A 29 -12.40 0.15 12.63
N PHE A 30 -11.41 0.95 13.01
CA PHE A 30 -10.56 0.68 14.18
C PHE A 30 -11.29 0.87 15.50
N ASP A 31 -12.40 1.62 15.49
CA ASP A 31 -13.22 1.86 16.67
C ASP A 31 -14.35 0.83 16.84
N THR A 32 -14.44 -0.15 15.92
CA THR A 32 -15.45 -1.20 16.01
C THR A 32 -15.17 -2.19 17.14
N PRO A 33 -16.20 -2.68 17.86
CA PRO A 33 -16.02 -3.71 18.90
C PRO A 33 -15.42 -5.02 18.34
N GLY A 34 -15.66 -5.32 17.07
CA GLY A 34 -15.10 -6.47 16.39
C GLY A 34 -13.59 -6.36 16.21
N TYR A 35 -13.12 -5.18 15.76
CA TYR A 35 -11.70 -4.92 15.66
C TYR A 35 -11.00 -4.91 17.02
N ALA A 36 -11.60 -4.25 18.02
CA ALA A 36 -11.03 -4.20 19.37
C ALA A 36 -10.75 -5.58 19.98
N ARG A 37 -11.58 -6.59 19.66
CA ARG A 37 -11.37 -7.97 20.11
C ARG A 37 -10.20 -8.66 19.41
N VAL A 38 -9.99 -8.40 18.13
CA VAL A 38 -8.95 -9.09 17.33
C VAL A 38 -7.65 -8.29 17.23
N ALA A 39 -7.66 -7.01 17.54
CA ALA A 39 -6.48 -6.14 17.47
C ALA A 39 -5.23 -6.70 18.18
N PRO A 40 -5.34 -7.28 19.40
CA PRO A 40 -4.17 -7.88 20.07
C PRO A 40 -3.60 -9.11 19.38
N LEU A 41 -4.34 -9.71 18.43
CA LEU A 41 -3.94 -10.91 17.69
C LEU A 41 -3.34 -10.56 16.32
N VAL A 42 -3.37 -9.26 15.93
CA VAL A 42 -2.90 -8.84 14.60
C VAL A 42 -1.39 -8.70 14.61
N ASP A 43 -0.76 -9.47 13.74
CA ASP A 43 0.66 -9.36 13.39
C ASP A 43 0.75 -8.79 11.98
N LYS A 44 1.20 -7.55 11.86
CA LYS A 44 1.35 -6.85 10.58
C LYS A 44 2.81 -6.77 10.19
N SER A 45 3.11 -7.27 8.99
CA SER A 45 4.44 -7.20 8.38
C SER A 45 4.36 -6.45 7.06
N VAL A 46 5.34 -5.59 6.80
CA VAL A 46 5.45 -4.81 5.56
C VAL A 46 6.87 -4.85 5.04
N PRO A 47 7.12 -4.87 3.72
CA PRO A 47 8.47 -4.75 3.19
C PRO A 47 9.02 -3.33 3.39
N GLU A 48 10.34 -3.18 3.40
CA GLU A 48 11.01 -1.89 3.63
C GLU A 48 10.64 -0.78 2.63
N SER A 49 10.20 -1.15 1.44
CA SER A 49 9.70 -0.21 0.42
C SER A 49 8.19 -0.29 0.25
N SER A 50 7.46 -0.70 1.29
CA SER A 50 6.00 -0.75 1.23
C SER A 50 5.40 0.63 0.97
N ILE A 51 4.46 0.66 0.02
CA ILE A 51 3.51 1.74 -0.17
C ILE A 51 2.11 1.21 0.14
N VAL A 52 1.77 0.03 -0.36
CA VAL A 52 0.44 -0.58 -0.22
C VAL A 52 0.08 -0.80 1.25
N GLY A 53 0.97 -1.40 2.03
CA GLY A 53 0.76 -1.64 3.46
C GLY A 53 0.64 -0.37 4.31
N MET A 54 1.02 0.77 3.71
CA MET A 54 0.98 2.09 4.35
C MET A 54 -0.23 2.93 3.90
N LEU A 55 -0.96 2.50 2.86
CA LEU A 55 -2.16 3.21 2.41
C LEU A 55 -3.28 3.09 3.45
N PHE A 56 -4.05 4.16 3.61
CA PHE A 56 -5.14 4.28 4.58
C PHE A 56 -4.74 4.12 6.05
N GLU A 57 -3.44 4.12 6.33
CA GLU A 57 -2.97 4.12 7.71
C GLU A 57 -2.99 5.54 8.26
N MET A 58 -4.10 5.92 8.88
CA MET A 58 -4.34 7.26 9.41
C MET A 58 -3.71 7.48 10.80
N ARG A 59 -3.22 6.44 11.45
CA ARG A 59 -2.62 6.53 12.78
C ARG A 59 -1.13 6.86 12.66
N GLU A 60 -0.67 7.85 13.42
CA GLU A 60 0.73 8.33 13.45
C GLU A 60 1.75 7.28 13.93
N HIS A 61 1.31 6.08 14.32
CA HIS A 61 2.13 5.02 14.91
C HIS A 61 2.54 3.92 13.93
N VAL A 62 2.78 4.28 12.70
CA VAL A 62 3.11 3.36 11.62
C VAL A 62 4.38 2.53 11.90
N GLU A 63 5.37 3.10 12.58
CA GLU A 63 6.66 2.43 12.80
C GLU A 63 6.69 1.54 14.04
N ASP A 64 5.82 1.77 15.03
CA ASP A 64 5.85 1.05 16.31
C ASP A 64 4.98 -0.23 16.32
N GLY A 65 4.14 -0.44 15.31
CA GLY A 65 3.17 -1.54 15.25
C GLY A 65 3.41 -2.58 14.15
N TYR A 66 4.48 -2.42 13.33
CA TYR A 66 4.73 -3.32 12.20
C TYR A 66 6.10 -3.96 12.27
N THR A 67 6.16 -5.23 11.84
CA THR A 67 7.42 -5.85 11.50
C THR A 67 7.82 -5.42 10.09
N ILE A 68 8.94 -4.69 9.97
CA ILE A 68 9.48 -4.29 8.67
C ILE A 68 10.44 -5.38 8.22
N VAL A 69 10.16 -5.97 7.05
CA VAL A 69 10.90 -7.13 6.54
C VAL A 69 11.77 -6.75 5.35
N SER A 70 12.95 -7.37 5.28
CA SER A 70 13.82 -7.26 4.10
C SER A 70 13.26 -8.08 2.95
N SER A 71 13.34 -7.55 1.73
CA SER A 71 12.88 -8.22 0.51
C SER A 71 13.96 -8.18 -0.57
N ASP A 72 14.13 -9.29 -1.28
CA ASP A 72 15.01 -9.38 -2.46
C ASP A 72 14.37 -8.75 -3.71
N GLY A 73 13.06 -8.48 -3.65
CA GLY A 73 12.33 -7.83 -4.73
C GLY A 73 12.58 -6.32 -4.78
N ALA A 74 12.61 -5.77 -5.97
CA ALA A 74 12.59 -4.32 -6.18
C ALA A 74 11.18 -3.85 -6.56
N SER A 75 10.83 -2.59 -6.24
CA SER A 75 9.56 -1.98 -6.63
C SER A 75 8.33 -2.80 -6.19
N ILE A 76 7.36 -2.99 -7.07
CA ILE A 76 6.13 -3.76 -6.81
C ILE A 76 6.42 -5.22 -6.39
N MET A 77 7.55 -5.78 -6.79
CA MET A 77 7.92 -7.15 -6.44
C MET A 77 8.23 -7.34 -4.95
N GLN A 78 8.47 -6.27 -4.21
CA GLN A 78 8.58 -6.33 -2.74
C GLN A 78 7.26 -6.67 -2.06
N HIS A 79 6.12 -6.38 -2.70
CA HIS A 79 4.79 -6.74 -2.20
C HIS A 79 4.47 -8.24 -2.35
N PHE A 80 5.31 -8.96 -3.08
CA PHE A 80 5.16 -10.39 -3.25
C PHE A 80 5.90 -11.13 -2.13
N ALA A 81 5.17 -11.70 -1.20
CA ALA A 81 5.71 -12.28 0.03
C ALA A 81 6.77 -13.39 -0.20
N LEU A 82 6.79 -14.03 -1.38
CA LEU A 82 7.84 -15.01 -1.72
C LEU A 82 9.22 -14.38 -1.96
N ASN A 83 9.31 -13.06 -2.10
CA ASN A 83 10.57 -12.33 -2.18
C ASN A 83 11.04 -11.84 -0.79
N TRP A 84 10.27 -12.07 0.26
CA TRP A 84 10.64 -11.67 1.61
C TRP A 84 11.71 -12.64 2.15
N GLN A 85 12.75 -12.06 2.73
CA GLN A 85 13.85 -12.85 3.26
C GLN A 85 13.44 -13.59 4.53
N VAL A 86 13.77 -14.87 4.58
CA VAL A 86 13.52 -15.75 5.72
C VAL A 86 14.83 -16.37 6.17
N GLU A 87 15.18 -16.21 7.45
CA GLU A 87 16.32 -16.87 8.07
C GLU A 87 15.85 -17.62 9.32
N ARG A 88 16.21 -18.91 9.44
CA ARG A 88 15.86 -19.78 10.57
C ARG A 88 14.36 -19.90 10.87
N GLY A 89 13.52 -19.70 9.84
CA GLY A 89 12.06 -19.79 9.97
C GLY A 89 11.37 -18.49 10.38
N GLU A 90 12.10 -17.38 10.47
CA GLU A 90 11.59 -16.05 10.80
C GLU A 90 11.91 -15.05 9.67
N PHE A 91 11.10 -14.00 9.53
CA PHE A 91 11.39 -12.93 8.58
C PHE A 91 12.65 -12.16 9.01
N VAL A 92 13.49 -11.83 8.04
CA VAL A 92 14.64 -10.94 8.28
C VAL A 92 14.13 -9.52 8.43
N HIS A 93 14.39 -8.93 9.60
CA HIS A 93 13.95 -7.57 9.90
C HIS A 93 14.84 -6.54 9.19
N ALA A 94 14.21 -5.59 8.51
CA ALA A 94 14.87 -4.40 8.00
C ALA A 94 14.98 -3.33 9.09
N GLY A 95 15.95 -2.44 8.94
CA GLY A 95 16.20 -1.36 9.93
C GLY A 95 15.17 -0.24 9.92
N GLY A 96 14.17 -0.28 9.04
CA GLY A 96 13.09 0.68 8.90
C GLY A 96 12.59 0.81 7.46
N LEU A 97 11.50 1.54 7.28
CA LEU A 97 10.95 1.85 5.96
C LEU A 97 11.90 2.76 5.18
N SER A 98 11.97 2.58 3.87
CA SER A 98 12.71 3.47 2.99
C SER A 98 12.20 4.92 3.06
N ALA A 99 13.10 5.90 2.86
CA ALA A 99 12.70 7.32 2.88
C ALA A 99 11.65 7.63 1.80
N SER A 100 11.75 6.99 0.65
CA SER A 100 10.77 7.11 -0.45
C SER A 100 9.41 6.55 -0.07
N SER A 101 9.34 5.38 0.57
CA SER A 101 8.08 4.81 1.06
C SER A 101 7.39 5.71 2.07
N ARG A 102 8.14 6.21 3.06
CA ARG A 102 7.61 7.16 4.05
C ARG A 102 7.07 8.43 3.41
N TYR A 103 7.82 8.98 2.45
CA TYR A 103 7.40 10.19 1.75
C TYR A 103 6.10 9.95 0.96
N LEU A 104 6.04 8.89 0.15
CA LEU A 104 4.86 8.57 -0.66
C LEU A 104 3.64 8.24 0.21
N ALA A 105 3.81 7.43 1.24
CA ALA A 105 2.72 7.09 2.16
C ALA A 105 2.14 8.35 2.84
N ARG A 106 2.99 9.25 3.34
CA ARG A 106 2.54 10.52 3.94
C ARG A 106 1.84 11.41 2.94
N THR A 107 2.34 11.50 1.71
CA THR A 107 1.74 12.30 0.65
C THR A 107 0.36 11.78 0.28
N ILE A 108 0.24 10.48 0.03
CA ILE A 108 -1.03 9.86 -0.36
C ILE A 108 -2.03 9.91 0.80
N ASN A 109 -1.63 9.49 2.00
CA ASN A 109 -2.52 9.49 3.17
C ASN A 109 -2.95 10.92 3.56
N GLY A 110 -2.02 11.88 3.51
CA GLY A 110 -2.31 13.28 3.79
C GLY A 110 -3.22 13.93 2.74
N TRP A 111 -3.15 13.48 1.49
CA TRP A 111 -4.08 13.89 0.44
C TRP A 111 -5.45 13.21 0.67
N MET A 112 -5.47 11.89 0.87
CA MET A 112 -6.70 11.12 1.08
C MET A 112 -7.51 11.64 2.29
N ALA A 113 -6.84 12.09 3.35
CA ALA A 113 -7.49 12.64 4.54
C ALA A 113 -8.27 13.95 4.29
N LYS A 114 -8.01 14.65 3.18
CA LYS A 114 -8.68 15.93 2.83
C LYS A 114 -9.99 15.73 2.08
N PHE A 115 -10.25 14.53 1.57
CA PHE A 115 -11.33 14.27 0.63
C PHE A 115 -12.33 13.27 1.18
N ASP A 116 -13.57 13.42 0.75
CA ASP A 116 -14.64 12.47 1.00
C ASP A 116 -14.48 11.19 0.15
N ASP A 117 -15.33 10.22 0.39
CA ASP A 117 -15.27 8.92 -0.27
C ASP A 117 -15.49 9.00 -1.78
N GLU A 118 -16.28 9.98 -2.24
CA GLU A 118 -16.52 10.17 -3.68
C GLU A 118 -15.26 10.65 -4.39
N HIS A 119 -14.52 11.58 -3.80
CA HIS A 119 -13.23 12.03 -4.34
C HIS A 119 -12.19 10.92 -4.31
N ARG A 120 -12.13 10.15 -3.22
CA ARG A 120 -11.21 9.00 -3.09
C ARG A 120 -11.49 7.95 -4.15
N ARG A 121 -12.78 7.61 -4.36
CA ARG A 121 -13.20 6.67 -5.40
C ARG A 121 -12.76 7.16 -6.77
N ARG A 122 -13.05 8.41 -7.12
CA ARG A 122 -12.68 9.01 -8.40
C ARG A 122 -11.17 9.02 -8.62
N PHE A 123 -10.39 9.30 -7.57
CA PHE A 123 -8.93 9.22 -7.66
C PHE A 123 -8.44 7.82 -7.98
N ILE A 124 -8.97 6.80 -7.32
CA ILE A 124 -8.60 5.40 -7.58
C ILE A 124 -9.00 5.00 -9.01
N GLU A 125 -10.18 5.37 -9.47
CA GLU A 125 -10.62 5.12 -10.85
C GLU A 125 -9.69 5.78 -11.87
N ASN A 126 -9.31 7.03 -11.63
CA ASN A 126 -8.34 7.77 -12.46
C ASN A 126 -6.95 7.12 -12.43
N LEU A 127 -6.49 6.67 -11.26
CA LEU A 127 -5.20 5.98 -11.13
C LEU A 127 -5.17 4.71 -11.99
N PHE A 128 -6.20 3.88 -11.90
CA PHE A 128 -6.29 2.67 -12.72
C PHE A 128 -6.38 3.00 -14.21
N ALA A 129 -7.18 3.99 -14.61
CA ALA A 129 -7.27 4.42 -16.01
C ALA A 129 -5.91 4.91 -16.55
N VAL A 130 -5.11 5.60 -15.74
CA VAL A 130 -3.75 6.02 -16.11
C VAL A 130 -2.81 4.83 -16.25
N LEU A 131 -2.89 3.84 -15.35
CA LEU A 131 -2.07 2.63 -15.44
C LEU A 131 -2.44 1.80 -16.68
N GLU A 132 -3.73 1.64 -16.96
CA GLU A 132 -4.24 0.94 -18.15
C GLU A 132 -3.84 1.64 -19.46
N ALA A 133 -3.74 2.97 -19.45
CA ALA A 133 -3.25 3.73 -20.61
C ALA A 133 -1.82 3.35 -21.01
N GLY A 134 -1.04 2.76 -20.10
CA GLY A 134 0.27 2.19 -20.39
C GLY A 134 0.24 1.03 -21.37
N GLY A 135 -0.94 0.41 -21.60
CA GLY A 135 -1.16 -0.59 -22.66
C GLY A 135 -0.68 -2.00 -22.32
N TYR A 136 -0.51 -2.33 -21.03
CA TYR A 136 -0.10 -3.65 -20.57
C TYR A 136 -1.14 -4.25 -19.62
N ASP A 137 -1.35 -5.57 -19.72
CA ASP A 137 -2.36 -6.30 -18.94
C ASP A 137 -1.86 -6.66 -17.53
N THR A 138 -0.56 -6.60 -17.29
CA THR A 138 0.04 -6.95 -16.00
C THR A 138 1.02 -5.88 -15.52
N PHE A 139 1.14 -5.75 -14.19
CA PHE A 139 2.13 -4.88 -13.57
C PHE A 139 3.57 -5.28 -13.92
N GLY A 140 3.84 -6.57 -14.10
CA GLY A 140 5.15 -7.07 -14.51
C GLY A 140 5.55 -6.56 -15.88
N GLU A 141 4.64 -6.58 -16.85
CA GLU A 141 4.85 -6.03 -18.19
C GLU A 141 5.01 -4.51 -18.16
N LEU A 142 4.12 -3.81 -17.42
CA LEU A 142 4.18 -2.37 -17.25
C LEU A 142 5.53 -1.92 -16.69
N THR A 143 6.04 -2.59 -15.65
CA THR A 143 7.34 -2.27 -15.05
C THR A 143 8.51 -2.61 -15.95
N SER A 144 8.43 -3.71 -16.69
CA SER A 144 9.48 -4.11 -17.65
C SER A 144 9.60 -3.14 -18.85
N HIS A 145 8.51 -2.44 -19.18
CA HIS A 145 8.45 -1.48 -20.28
C HIS A 145 8.21 -0.04 -19.79
N TRP A 146 8.63 0.25 -18.55
CA TRP A 146 8.32 1.52 -17.88
C TRP A 146 8.69 2.76 -18.69
N THR A 147 9.86 2.74 -19.34
CA THR A 147 10.32 3.88 -20.16
C THR A 147 9.41 4.18 -21.35
N GLN A 148 8.71 3.18 -21.86
CA GLN A 148 7.75 3.31 -22.97
C GLN A 148 6.36 3.73 -22.45
N SER A 149 5.96 3.20 -21.31
CA SER A 149 4.63 3.43 -20.71
C SER A 149 4.53 4.82 -20.06
N LEU A 150 5.59 5.27 -19.39
CA LEU A 150 5.57 6.52 -18.62
C LEU A 150 5.12 7.75 -19.42
N PRO A 151 5.59 8.00 -20.65
CA PRO A 151 5.11 9.14 -21.43
C PRO A 151 3.61 9.10 -21.72
N VAL A 152 3.06 7.90 -21.99
CA VAL A 152 1.64 7.70 -22.28
C VAL A 152 0.80 7.91 -21.02
N MET A 153 1.24 7.36 -19.90
CA MET A 153 0.60 7.55 -18.59
C MET A 153 0.61 9.02 -18.16
N LEU A 154 1.73 9.74 -18.34
CA LEU A 154 1.82 11.16 -18.07
C LEU A 154 0.93 12.00 -19.00
N ALA A 155 0.71 11.56 -20.24
CA ALA A 155 -0.26 12.19 -21.13
C ALA A 155 -1.71 11.97 -20.66
N ALA A 156 -2.04 10.77 -20.18
CA ALA A 156 -3.36 10.45 -19.61
C ALA A 156 -3.67 11.30 -18.37
N VAL A 157 -2.68 11.56 -17.51
CA VAL A 157 -2.83 12.44 -16.33
C VAL A 157 -3.30 13.86 -16.71
N ARG A 158 -3.04 14.35 -17.94
CA ARG A 158 -3.48 15.67 -18.35
C ARG A 158 -5.00 15.81 -18.49
N GLY A 159 -5.69 14.70 -18.65
CA GLY A 159 -7.17 14.63 -18.71
C GLY A 159 -7.85 14.64 -17.34
N ILE A 160 -7.07 14.57 -16.26
CA ILE A 160 -7.56 14.50 -14.87
C ILE A 160 -7.71 15.91 -14.30
N ASP A 161 -8.62 16.11 -13.35
CA ASP A 161 -8.80 17.36 -12.63
C ASP A 161 -7.48 17.85 -12.01
N ALA A 162 -7.30 19.17 -11.92
CA ALA A 162 -6.04 19.77 -11.52
C ALA A 162 -5.59 19.33 -10.12
N GLU A 163 -6.54 19.14 -9.22
CA GLU A 163 -6.30 18.72 -7.82
C GLU A 163 -5.77 17.29 -7.71
N ASP A 164 -6.34 16.36 -8.49
CA ASP A 164 -5.91 14.97 -8.55
C ASP A 164 -4.61 14.80 -9.35
N ARG A 165 -4.36 15.70 -10.28
CA ARG A 165 -3.22 15.63 -11.22
C ARG A 165 -1.86 15.71 -10.57
N ASP A 166 -1.69 16.62 -9.61
CA ASP A 166 -0.39 16.83 -8.95
C ASP A 166 -0.03 15.60 -8.10
N VAL A 167 -1.00 15.06 -7.37
CA VAL A 167 -0.82 13.83 -6.58
C VAL A 167 -0.54 12.64 -7.48
N MET A 168 -1.29 12.50 -8.58
CA MET A 168 -1.09 11.45 -9.56
C MET A 168 0.32 11.50 -10.18
N ALA A 169 0.79 12.69 -10.52
CA ALA A 169 2.13 12.87 -11.07
C ALA A 169 3.21 12.47 -10.06
N ASP A 170 3.03 12.76 -8.78
CA ASP A 170 3.99 12.40 -7.73
C ASP A 170 3.96 10.89 -7.43
N VAL A 171 2.79 10.25 -7.45
CA VAL A 171 2.65 8.79 -7.36
C VAL A 171 3.39 8.11 -8.51
N LEU A 172 3.17 8.55 -9.75
CA LEU A 172 3.83 7.99 -10.93
C LEU A 172 5.36 8.20 -10.91
N LYS A 173 5.84 9.36 -10.46
CA LYS A 173 7.29 9.61 -10.26
C LYS A 173 7.87 8.67 -9.21
N GLY A 174 7.14 8.42 -8.11
CA GLY A 174 7.53 7.47 -7.08
C GLY A 174 7.68 6.05 -7.61
N PHE A 175 6.73 5.59 -8.42
CA PHE A 175 6.84 4.29 -9.10
C PHE A 175 8.03 4.24 -10.06
N ALA A 176 8.29 5.31 -10.82
CA ALA A 176 9.44 5.39 -11.71
C ALA A 176 10.78 5.29 -10.96
N ALA A 177 10.89 5.99 -9.83
CA ALA A 177 12.11 5.98 -9.03
C ALA A 177 12.41 4.58 -8.44
N THR A 178 11.37 3.83 -8.06
CA THR A 178 11.53 2.46 -7.55
C THR A 178 11.78 1.43 -8.66
N ALA A 179 11.32 1.66 -9.88
CA ALA A 179 11.60 0.78 -11.03
C ALA A 179 13.02 0.94 -11.59
N ALA A 180 13.72 2.01 -11.23
CA ALA A 180 15.08 2.32 -11.71
C ALA A 180 16.21 1.78 -10.78
N THR A 181 15.84 1.21 -9.63
CA THR A 181 16.73 0.55 -8.66
C THR A 181 16.61 -0.95 -8.71
#